data_daaa3595957a593170b32f131b8afd30
#
_entry.id   daaa3595957a593170b32f131b8afd30
#
_cell.length_a   1.000
_cell.length_b   1.000
_cell.length_c   1.000
_cell.angle_alpha   90.00
_cell.angle_beta   90.00
_cell.angle_gamma   90.00
#
_symmetry.space_group_name_H-M   'P 1'
#
loop_
_entity.id
_entity.type
_entity.pdbx_description
1 polymer ?
#
loop_
_entity_poly.entity_id
_entity_poly.type
_entity_poly.pdbx_seq_one_letter_code
_entity_poly.pdbx_strand_id
1 'polypeptide(L)'
;MDKMKICPMITPFHNNKVDYEKMHFFGELILSKGIDLLFLCGTTGLGPTLSHEEKMKIMEVFSDISSKVIMQIGSLNTSEVVELAKKAKSLNFRAIALLPPYYYFDVPESWLIRYLLDVSRIYDTIVYNFPKTTNNPISTKIVKEVNAKGGRIIGIKETLPDISHMINFKWEMGDDFLVLSGPDDLIIPALRSGLDGIIGSSSNYLTDIFVRIIRNYEKIEAENLQKIISSCLAEVKKYGQWSANYTAIRHFHGLDVGQPRPPLLPLEPEQERELVTSLHNITTALKN
;
A
#
# COMPACT_ATOMS: atom_id res chain seq x y z
N MET A 1 20.57 1.83 6.92
CA MET A 1 19.38 0.99 7.21
C MET A 1 18.95 0.32 5.92
N ASP A 2 18.51 -0.94 6.01
CA ASP A 2 17.91 -1.61 4.85
C ASP A 2 16.59 -0.94 4.48
N LYS A 3 16.39 -0.71 3.18
CA LYS A 3 15.18 -0.09 2.66
C LYS A 3 13.99 -1.03 2.75
N MET A 4 12.88 -0.54 3.31
CA MET A 4 11.68 -1.34 3.52
C MET A 4 10.96 -1.69 2.21
N LYS A 5 10.59 -2.95 2.08
CA LYS A 5 9.82 -3.54 0.98
C LYS A 5 8.43 -3.87 1.50
N ILE A 6 7.44 -3.06 1.15
CA ILE A 6 6.09 -3.18 1.70
C ILE A 6 5.10 -3.47 0.57
N CYS A 7 4.33 -4.54 0.72
CA CYS A 7 3.31 -4.93 -0.25
C CYS A 7 1.93 -4.36 0.14
N PRO A 8 1.35 -3.43 -0.63
CA PRO A 8 -0.05 -3.06 -0.48
C PRO A 8 -0.91 -4.20 -1.05
N MET A 9 -1.14 -5.21 -0.22
CA MET A 9 -1.69 -6.49 -0.63
C MET A 9 -3.13 -6.36 -1.11
N ILE A 10 -3.47 -7.08 -2.18
CA ILE A 10 -4.86 -7.25 -2.62
C ILE A 10 -5.67 -8.00 -1.57
N THR A 11 -6.98 -7.84 -1.61
CA THR A 11 -7.92 -8.67 -0.85
C THR A 11 -8.50 -9.73 -1.79
N PRO A 12 -8.21 -11.01 -1.60
CA PRO A 12 -8.87 -12.10 -2.34
C PRO A 12 -10.36 -12.15 -2.05
N PHE A 13 -11.18 -12.33 -3.10
CA PHE A 13 -12.61 -12.50 -2.96
C PHE A 13 -13.09 -13.76 -3.66
N HIS A 14 -14.06 -14.42 -3.05
CA HIS A 14 -14.83 -15.51 -3.64
C HIS A 14 -16.31 -15.22 -3.48
N ASN A 15 -17.08 -15.20 -4.59
CA ASN A 15 -18.51 -14.88 -4.58
C ASN A 15 -18.82 -13.58 -3.82
N ASN A 16 -18.08 -12.51 -4.08
CA ASN A 16 -18.17 -11.18 -3.45
C ASN A 16 -17.87 -11.15 -1.95
N LYS A 17 -17.43 -12.24 -1.33
CA LYS A 17 -17.00 -12.31 0.06
C LYS A 17 -15.48 -12.38 0.15
N VAL A 18 -14.92 -11.83 1.22
CA VAL A 18 -13.47 -11.95 1.49
C VAL A 18 -13.12 -13.42 1.70
N ASP A 19 -12.15 -13.91 0.94
CA ASP A 19 -11.55 -15.23 1.15
C ASP A 19 -10.39 -15.11 2.15
N TYR A 20 -10.71 -15.22 3.42
CA TYR A 20 -9.77 -14.99 4.51
C TYR A 20 -8.61 -15.98 4.54
N GLU A 21 -8.88 -17.25 4.23
CA GLU A 21 -7.85 -18.31 4.19
C GLU A 21 -6.85 -18.02 3.08
N LYS A 22 -7.35 -17.75 1.88
CA LYS A 22 -6.50 -17.41 0.73
C LYS A 22 -5.76 -16.08 0.93
N MET A 23 -6.38 -15.12 1.62
CA MET A 23 -5.75 -13.86 1.96
C MET A 23 -4.55 -14.06 2.88
N HIS A 24 -4.68 -14.87 3.93
CA HIS A 24 -3.59 -15.21 4.84
C HIS A 24 -2.48 -15.97 4.09
N PHE A 25 -2.83 -17.02 3.36
CA PHE A 25 -1.88 -17.79 2.56
C PHE A 25 -1.08 -16.91 1.58
N PHE A 26 -1.76 -16.00 0.87
CA PHE A 26 -1.10 -15.08 -0.04
C PHE A 26 -0.16 -14.12 0.70
N GLY A 27 -0.56 -13.64 1.87
CA GLY A 27 0.30 -12.82 2.73
C GLY A 27 1.59 -13.54 3.13
N GLU A 28 1.50 -14.78 3.59
CA GLU A 28 2.67 -15.60 3.92
C GLU A 28 3.56 -15.86 2.70
N LEU A 29 2.96 -16.16 1.54
CA LEU A 29 3.70 -16.34 0.28
C LEU A 29 4.52 -15.08 -0.07
N ILE A 30 3.91 -13.89 0.01
CA ILE A 30 4.58 -12.63 -0.31
C ILE A 30 5.72 -12.34 0.69
N LEU A 31 5.50 -12.56 1.98
CA LEU A 31 6.53 -12.42 3.01
C LEU A 31 7.69 -13.40 2.79
N SER A 32 7.41 -14.65 2.43
CA SER A 32 8.44 -15.66 2.16
C SER A 32 9.34 -15.30 0.97
N LYS A 33 8.84 -14.50 0.03
CA LYS A 33 9.60 -13.97 -1.11
C LYS A 33 10.47 -12.75 -0.78
N GLY A 34 10.48 -12.31 0.47
CA GLY A 34 11.38 -11.25 0.97
C GLY A 34 10.75 -9.86 1.06
N ILE A 35 9.44 -9.76 1.03
CA ILE A 35 8.70 -8.57 1.49
C ILE A 35 8.83 -8.48 3.02
N ASP A 36 9.05 -7.29 3.54
CA ASP A 36 9.26 -7.06 4.97
C ASP A 36 7.94 -6.89 5.72
N LEU A 37 6.98 -6.18 5.11
CA LEU A 37 5.68 -5.85 5.70
C LEU A 37 4.55 -5.94 4.67
N LEU A 38 3.37 -6.32 5.14
CA LEU A 38 2.12 -6.23 4.39
C LEU A 38 1.39 -4.94 4.76
N PHE A 39 0.82 -4.26 3.77
CA PHE A 39 -0.06 -3.10 3.97
C PHE A 39 -1.48 -3.52 3.55
N LEU A 40 -2.31 -3.87 4.53
CA LEU A 40 -3.64 -4.43 4.31
C LEU A 40 -4.73 -3.35 4.22
N CYS A 41 -5.81 -3.67 3.54
CA CYS A 41 -7.00 -2.83 3.39
C CYS A 41 -6.74 -1.45 2.78
N GLY A 42 -5.61 -1.27 2.06
CA GLY A 42 -5.35 -0.08 1.27
C GLY A 42 -6.17 -0.04 -0.02
N THR A 43 -5.89 0.93 -0.88
CA THR A 43 -6.58 1.08 -2.17
C THR A 43 -6.39 -0.14 -3.06
N THR A 44 -5.18 -0.69 -3.14
CA THR A 44 -4.88 -1.91 -3.89
C THR A 44 -5.67 -3.11 -3.36
N GLY A 45 -5.88 -3.18 -2.05
CA GLY A 45 -6.68 -4.20 -1.38
C GLY A 45 -8.19 -3.90 -1.36
N LEU A 46 -8.66 -2.96 -2.18
CA LEU A 46 -10.06 -2.53 -2.27
C LEU A 46 -10.67 -2.14 -0.91
N GLY A 47 -9.86 -1.59 0.00
CA GLY A 47 -10.23 -1.23 1.36
C GLY A 47 -11.52 -0.42 1.51
N PRO A 48 -11.83 0.56 0.62
CA PRO A 48 -13.10 1.28 0.65
C PRO A 48 -14.35 0.42 0.40
N THR A 49 -14.21 -0.78 -0.17
CA THR A 49 -15.32 -1.72 -0.39
C THR A 49 -15.52 -2.71 0.77
N LEU A 50 -14.62 -2.71 1.75
CA LEU A 50 -14.69 -3.61 2.90
C LEU A 50 -15.54 -3.00 4.01
N SER A 51 -16.43 -3.81 4.58
CA SER A 51 -17.20 -3.40 5.76
C SER A 51 -16.30 -3.31 7.00
N HIS A 52 -16.82 -2.70 8.06
CA HIS A 52 -16.15 -2.65 9.36
C HIS A 52 -15.87 -4.05 9.90
N GLU A 53 -16.86 -4.94 9.84
CA GLU A 53 -16.75 -6.33 10.30
C GLU A 53 -15.71 -7.12 9.49
N GLU A 54 -15.65 -6.90 8.17
CA GLU A 54 -14.63 -7.53 7.33
C GLU A 54 -13.23 -7.08 7.72
N LYS A 55 -13.02 -5.79 7.99
CA LYS A 55 -11.74 -5.27 8.48
C LYS A 55 -11.37 -5.83 9.84
N MET A 56 -12.33 -5.92 10.77
CA MET A 56 -12.13 -6.55 12.08
C MET A 56 -11.74 -8.02 11.93
N LYS A 57 -12.40 -8.75 11.03
CA LYS A 57 -12.09 -10.17 10.77
C LYS A 57 -10.72 -10.36 10.12
N ILE A 58 -10.33 -9.48 9.17
CA ILE A 58 -8.98 -9.47 8.59
C ILE A 58 -7.93 -9.30 9.69
N MET A 59 -8.13 -8.40 10.65
CA MET A 59 -7.21 -8.24 11.77
C MET A 59 -7.07 -9.51 12.61
N GLU A 60 -8.16 -10.25 12.84
CA GLU A 60 -8.11 -11.51 13.56
C GLU A 60 -7.33 -12.58 12.79
N VAL A 61 -7.56 -12.67 11.49
CA VAL A 61 -6.89 -13.64 10.61
C VAL A 61 -5.39 -13.40 10.54
N PHE A 62 -4.94 -12.16 10.60
CA PHE A 62 -3.51 -11.80 10.57
C PHE A 62 -2.89 -11.58 11.96
N SER A 63 -3.57 -11.98 13.02
CA SER A 63 -3.08 -11.76 14.40
C SER A 63 -1.77 -12.50 14.73
N ASP A 64 -1.55 -13.66 14.14
CA ASP A 64 -0.35 -14.49 14.30
C ASP A 64 0.91 -13.86 13.67
N ILE A 65 0.73 -13.07 12.61
CA ILE A 65 1.81 -12.32 11.94
C ILE A 65 1.62 -10.80 12.03
N SER A 66 0.87 -10.32 13.03
CA SER A 66 0.49 -8.91 13.20
C SER A 66 1.68 -7.93 13.19
N SER A 67 2.82 -8.35 13.74
CA SER A 67 4.07 -7.55 13.73
C SER A 67 4.65 -7.31 12.31
N LYS A 68 4.15 -8.03 11.30
CA LYS A 68 4.49 -7.87 9.88
C LYS A 68 3.42 -7.08 9.10
N VAL A 69 2.43 -6.52 9.78
CA VAL A 69 1.27 -5.91 9.12
C VAL A 69 1.08 -4.46 9.53
N ILE A 70 0.93 -3.60 8.52
CA ILE A 70 0.39 -2.24 8.62
C ILE A 70 -1.06 -2.31 8.15
N MET A 71 -2.00 -1.94 9.02
CA MET A 71 -3.43 -2.01 8.71
C MET A 71 -3.98 -0.63 8.33
N GLN A 72 -4.45 -0.45 7.11
CA GLN A 72 -5.16 0.77 6.71
C GLN A 72 -6.57 0.74 7.30
N ILE A 73 -6.88 1.71 8.16
CA ILE A 73 -8.12 1.77 8.92
C ILE A 73 -9.00 2.99 8.59
N GLY A 74 -8.48 3.96 7.81
CA GLY A 74 -9.21 5.18 7.48
C GLY A 74 -10.56 4.89 6.83
N SER A 75 -11.59 5.57 7.33
CA SER A 75 -12.99 5.50 6.92
C SER A 75 -13.63 6.87 7.11
N LEU A 76 -14.83 7.06 6.58
CA LEU A 76 -15.63 8.27 6.81
C LEU A 76 -16.32 8.28 8.19
N ASN A 77 -16.37 7.13 8.87
CA ASN A 77 -16.89 7.00 10.21
C ASN A 77 -15.76 6.96 11.24
N THR A 78 -15.51 8.08 11.90
CA THR A 78 -14.42 8.20 12.89
C THR A 78 -14.57 7.21 14.06
N SER A 79 -15.79 6.86 14.48
CA SER A 79 -16.00 5.89 15.56
C SER A 79 -15.47 4.51 15.18
N GLU A 80 -15.75 4.05 13.96
CA GLU A 80 -15.21 2.78 13.43
C GLU A 80 -13.68 2.82 13.33
N VAL A 81 -13.10 3.95 12.90
CA VAL A 81 -11.65 4.13 12.82
C VAL A 81 -11.01 3.98 14.21
N VAL A 82 -11.61 4.58 15.23
CA VAL A 82 -11.16 4.48 16.64
C VAL A 82 -11.23 3.03 17.14
N GLU A 83 -12.28 2.30 16.81
CA GLU A 83 -12.43 0.88 17.19
C GLU A 83 -11.35 0.02 16.51
N LEU A 84 -11.13 0.21 15.20
CA LEU A 84 -10.08 -0.48 14.46
C LEU A 84 -8.68 -0.16 15.02
N ALA A 85 -8.42 1.10 15.40
CA ALA A 85 -7.15 1.49 16.03
C ALA A 85 -6.93 0.77 17.37
N LYS A 86 -7.95 0.69 18.21
CA LYS A 86 -7.90 -0.07 19.48
C LYS A 86 -7.67 -1.55 19.25
N LYS A 87 -8.35 -2.15 18.25
CA LYS A 87 -8.17 -3.56 17.88
C LYS A 87 -6.75 -3.82 17.37
N ALA A 88 -6.22 -2.98 16.48
CA ALA A 88 -4.85 -3.09 15.98
C ALA A 88 -3.82 -3.06 17.13
N LYS A 89 -4.01 -2.14 18.09
CA LYS A 89 -3.19 -2.05 19.30
C LYS A 89 -3.26 -3.32 20.13
N SER A 90 -4.46 -3.86 20.39
CA SER A 90 -4.65 -5.07 21.18
C SER A 90 -4.03 -6.32 20.57
N LEU A 91 -3.92 -6.37 19.24
CA LEU A 91 -3.31 -7.46 18.49
C LEU A 91 -1.83 -7.20 18.14
N ASN A 92 -1.23 -6.10 18.60
CA ASN A 92 0.16 -5.74 18.38
C ASN A 92 0.55 -5.67 16.89
N PHE A 93 -0.29 -5.07 16.06
CA PHE A 93 0.05 -4.78 14.67
C PHE A 93 1.30 -3.89 14.60
N ARG A 94 2.07 -3.98 13.51
CA ARG A 94 3.29 -3.15 13.35
C ARG A 94 3.00 -1.66 13.41
N ALA A 95 1.90 -1.22 12.81
CA ALA A 95 1.34 0.13 12.85
C ALA A 95 -0.06 0.11 12.23
N ILE A 96 -0.78 1.22 12.38
CA ILE A 96 -1.94 1.52 11.55
C ILE A 96 -1.57 2.52 10.46
N ALA A 97 -2.30 2.50 9.35
CA ALA A 97 -2.25 3.55 8.35
C ALA A 97 -3.58 4.31 8.34
N LEU A 98 -3.51 5.62 8.21
CA LEU A 98 -4.67 6.48 8.31
C LEU A 98 -4.78 7.38 7.07
N LEU A 99 -5.76 7.07 6.22
CA LEU A 99 -6.14 7.91 5.08
C LEU A 99 -6.93 9.11 5.60
N PRO A 100 -6.65 10.36 5.16
CA PRO A 100 -7.51 11.50 5.42
C PRO A 100 -8.95 11.25 4.94
N PRO A 101 -9.95 12.01 5.42
CA PRO A 101 -11.29 11.92 4.87
C PRO A 101 -11.26 12.00 3.34
N TYR A 102 -11.94 11.08 2.70
CA TYR A 102 -12.16 11.06 1.25
C TYR A 102 -13.63 11.36 0.97
N TYR A 103 -14.05 11.71 -0.20
CA TYR A 103 -15.40 12.16 -0.54
C TYR A 103 -15.69 13.61 -0.08
N TYR A 104 -15.45 13.95 1.20
CA TYR A 104 -15.52 15.33 1.68
C TYR A 104 -14.14 15.99 1.51
N PHE A 105 -14.00 16.82 0.52
CA PHE A 105 -12.78 17.54 0.18
C PHE A 105 -12.81 18.98 0.71
N ASP A 106 -11.66 19.63 0.71
CA ASP A 106 -11.45 20.97 1.27
C ASP A 106 -11.81 21.07 2.76
N VAL A 107 -11.55 20.00 3.50
CA VAL A 107 -11.76 19.96 4.95
C VAL A 107 -10.79 20.96 5.62
N PRO A 108 -11.25 21.81 6.53
CA PRO A 108 -10.36 22.73 7.24
C PRO A 108 -9.19 22.00 7.90
N GLU A 109 -7.98 22.57 7.83
CA GLU A 109 -6.76 21.99 8.42
C GLU A 109 -6.95 21.58 9.89
N SER A 110 -7.66 22.40 10.66
CA SER A 110 -7.96 22.12 12.07
C SER A 110 -8.78 20.82 12.27
N TRP A 111 -9.63 20.46 11.31
CA TRP A 111 -10.40 19.21 11.36
C TRP A 111 -9.52 18.01 11.01
N LEU A 112 -8.63 18.15 10.04
CA LEU A 112 -7.65 17.12 9.72
C LEU A 112 -6.73 16.85 10.92
N ILE A 113 -6.24 17.90 11.57
CA ILE A 113 -5.44 17.79 12.79
C ILE A 113 -6.22 17.05 13.87
N ARG A 114 -7.49 17.42 14.10
CA ARG A 114 -8.33 16.76 15.09
C ARG A 114 -8.53 15.28 14.79
N TYR A 115 -8.89 14.94 13.54
CA TYR A 115 -9.09 13.56 13.12
C TYR A 115 -7.82 12.71 13.29
N LEU A 116 -6.68 13.22 12.81
CA LEU A 116 -5.39 12.53 12.94
C LEU A 116 -5.00 12.37 14.41
N LEU A 117 -5.25 13.37 15.24
CA LEU A 117 -4.91 13.36 16.66
C LEU A 117 -5.75 12.34 17.44
N ASP A 118 -7.07 12.31 17.22
CA ASP A 118 -7.98 11.40 17.91
C ASP A 118 -7.61 9.93 17.66
N VAL A 119 -7.05 9.61 16.49
CA VAL A 119 -6.65 8.26 16.13
C VAL A 119 -5.20 7.96 16.51
N SER A 120 -4.27 8.86 16.18
CA SER A 120 -2.84 8.62 16.42
C SER A 120 -2.42 8.62 17.89
N ARG A 121 -3.23 9.15 18.79
CA ARG A 121 -3.04 8.96 20.24
C ARG A 121 -3.23 7.55 20.71
N ILE A 122 -3.97 6.74 19.96
CA ILE A 122 -4.27 5.35 20.32
C ILE A 122 -3.10 4.45 19.97
N TYR A 123 -2.55 4.58 18.75
CA TYR A 123 -1.52 3.68 18.25
C TYR A 123 -0.59 4.37 17.24
N ASP A 124 0.59 3.76 16.99
CA ASP A 124 1.56 4.23 16.00
C ASP A 124 0.93 4.29 14.63
N THR A 125 0.97 5.46 14.03
CA THR A 125 0.22 5.78 12.82
C THR A 125 1.14 6.21 11.68
N ILE A 126 0.97 5.61 10.51
CA ILE A 126 1.51 6.09 9.24
C ILE A 126 0.39 6.85 8.53
N VAL A 127 0.59 8.13 8.26
CA VAL A 127 -0.39 8.89 7.46
C VAL A 127 -0.32 8.40 6.02
N TYR A 128 -1.48 8.06 5.46
CA TYR A 128 -1.60 7.67 4.06
C TYR A 128 -2.02 8.88 3.23
N ASN A 129 -1.04 9.63 2.73
CA ASN A 129 -1.30 10.82 1.91
C ASN A 129 -1.63 10.42 0.47
N PHE A 130 -2.90 10.59 0.09
CA PHE A 130 -3.40 10.28 -1.25
C PHE A 130 -4.29 11.40 -1.80
N PRO A 131 -3.73 12.58 -2.10
CA PRO A 131 -4.51 13.76 -2.49
C PRO A 131 -5.40 13.55 -3.71
N LYS A 132 -4.98 12.73 -4.68
CA LYS A 132 -5.81 12.40 -5.87
C LYS A 132 -7.15 11.75 -5.53
N THR A 133 -7.26 11.10 -4.36
CA THR A 133 -8.47 10.40 -3.94
C THR A 133 -9.20 11.15 -2.84
N THR A 134 -8.46 11.82 -1.94
CA THR A 134 -9.03 12.48 -0.77
C THR A 134 -9.25 13.98 -0.99
N ASN A 135 -8.49 14.61 -1.87
CA ASN A 135 -8.36 16.07 -2.02
C ASN A 135 -8.08 16.81 -0.70
N ASN A 136 -7.52 16.09 0.27
CA ASN A 136 -7.11 16.59 1.58
C ASN A 136 -5.63 16.28 1.81
N PRO A 137 -4.70 17.07 1.22
CA PRO A 137 -3.27 16.82 1.35
C PRO A 137 -2.80 17.05 2.78
N ILE A 138 -1.88 16.20 3.22
CA ILE A 138 -1.24 16.32 4.53
C ILE A 138 0.14 16.96 4.36
N SER A 139 0.37 18.05 5.07
CA SER A 139 1.66 18.74 5.11
C SER A 139 2.49 18.34 6.34
N THR A 140 3.78 18.63 6.29
CA THR A 140 4.68 18.50 7.45
C THR A 140 4.19 19.33 8.65
N LYS A 141 3.61 20.51 8.39
CA LYS A 141 3.02 21.38 9.43
C LYS A 141 1.90 20.64 10.20
N ILE A 142 0.99 19.99 9.49
CA ILE A 142 -0.11 19.21 10.11
C ILE A 142 0.48 18.10 10.99
N VAL A 143 1.45 17.33 10.47
CA VAL A 143 2.06 16.22 11.20
C VAL A 143 2.79 16.72 12.47
N LYS A 144 3.57 17.79 12.36
CA LYS A 144 4.26 18.42 13.50
C LYS A 144 3.27 18.86 14.57
N GLU A 145 2.17 19.51 14.17
CA GLU A 145 1.15 19.97 15.10
C GLU A 145 0.43 18.82 15.82
N VAL A 146 0.08 17.74 15.09
CA VAL A 146 -0.50 16.54 15.68
C VAL A 146 0.45 15.91 16.70
N ASN A 147 1.72 15.74 16.35
CA ASN A 147 2.71 15.13 17.26
C ASN A 147 3.00 16.02 18.47
N ALA A 148 3.05 17.36 18.30
CA ALA A 148 3.20 18.30 19.42
C ALA A 148 2.04 18.23 20.42
N LYS A 149 0.84 17.82 19.96
CA LYS A 149 -0.35 17.63 20.80
C LYS A 149 -0.48 16.19 21.37
N GLY A 150 0.56 15.38 21.25
CA GLY A 150 0.62 14.00 21.79
C GLY A 150 0.08 12.92 20.84
N GLY A 151 -0.02 13.22 19.55
CA GLY A 151 -0.21 12.20 18.51
C GLY A 151 1.06 11.36 18.30
N ARG A 152 0.92 10.21 17.70
CA ARG A 152 2.00 9.25 17.41
C ARG A 152 2.06 8.96 15.91
N ILE A 153 2.23 10.01 15.09
CA ILE A 153 2.47 9.84 13.67
C ILE A 153 3.96 9.56 13.50
N ILE A 154 4.29 8.33 13.09
CA ILE A 154 5.65 7.81 12.94
C ILE A 154 6.15 7.83 11.50
N GLY A 155 5.30 8.15 10.54
CA GLY A 155 5.68 8.17 9.13
C GLY A 155 4.54 8.56 8.21
N ILE A 156 4.89 8.65 6.93
CA ILE A 156 3.96 8.94 5.84
C ILE A 156 4.16 7.93 4.69
N LYS A 157 3.06 7.46 4.12
CA LYS A 157 3.01 6.88 2.78
C LYS A 157 2.60 7.97 1.82
N GLU A 158 3.50 8.39 0.95
CA GLU A 158 3.24 9.42 -0.06
C GLU A 158 2.92 8.79 -1.41
N THR A 159 1.83 9.21 -2.03
CA THR A 159 1.38 8.69 -3.33
C THR A 159 1.53 9.68 -4.49
N LEU A 160 1.85 10.94 -4.20
CA LEU A 160 2.19 11.90 -5.24
C LEU A 160 3.52 11.51 -5.88
N PRO A 161 3.63 11.54 -7.21
CA PRO A 161 4.90 11.27 -7.90
C PRO A 161 5.83 12.50 -7.86
N ASP A 162 6.04 13.04 -6.68
CA ASP A 162 6.87 14.22 -6.42
C ASP A 162 7.95 13.89 -5.38
N ILE A 163 9.15 13.60 -5.88
CA ILE A 163 10.31 13.30 -5.05
C ILE A 163 10.69 14.48 -4.16
N SER A 164 10.57 15.72 -4.65
CA SER A 164 10.92 16.92 -3.87
C SER A 164 10.02 17.04 -2.65
N HIS A 165 8.73 16.76 -2.82
CA HIS A 165 7.77 16.73 -1.69
C HIS A 165 8.13 15.67 -0.66
N MET A 166 8.49 14.45 -1.12
CA MET A 166 8.91 13.36 -0.23
C MET A 166 10.20 13.70 0.53
N ILE A 167 11.19 14.29 -0.16
CA ILE A 167 12.45 14.73 0.44
C ILE A 167 12.20 15.81 1.51
N ASN A 168 11.30 16.75 1.26
CA ASN A 168 10.94 17.78 2.23
C ASN A 168 10.39 17.17 3.52
N PHE A 169 9.56 16.11 3.43
CA PHE A 169 9.14 15.38 4.62
C PHE A 169 10.33 14.82 5.40
N LYS A 170 11.30 14.20 4.71
CA LYS A 170 12.48 13.63 5.36
C LYS A 170 13.32 14.71 6.08
N TRP A 171 13.56 15.82 5.41
CA TRP A 171 14.34 16.92 5.98
C TRP A 171 13.65 17.61 7.17
N GLU A 172 12.34 17.83 7.05
CA GLU A 172 11.61 18.56 8.09
C GLU A 172 11.25 17.71 9.31
N MET A 173 11.06 16.39 9.12
CA MET A 173 10.63 15.48 10.18
C MET A 173 11.79 14.74 10.85
N GLY A 174 12.97 14.69 10.20
CA GLY A 174 14.17 14.04 10.73
C GLY A 174 14.23 12.53 10.45
N ASP A 175 15.32 11.89 10.91
CA ASP A 175 15.67 10.53 10.55
C ASP A 175 14.76 9.46 11.13
N ASP A 176 14.16 9.71 12.28
CA ASP A 176 13.24 8.77 12.95
C ASP A 176 11.85 8.72 12.29
N PHE A 177 11.54 9.66 11.40
CA PHE A 177 10.27 9.71 10.70
C PHE A 177 10.35 8.94 9.37
N LEU A 178 9.46 7.97 9.18
CA LEU A 178 9.43 7.11 8.00
C LEU A 178 8.77 7.82 6.80
N VAL A 179 9.51 7.95 5.71
CA VAL A 179 8.95 8.45 4.44
C VAL A 179 8.95 7.30 3.42
N LEU A 180 7.74 6.83 3.09
CA LEU A 180 7.51 5.66 2.24
C LEU A 180 6.90 6.09 0.91
N SER A 181 7.56 5.77 -0.19
CA SER A 181 7.08 6.10 -1.54
C SER A 181 6.05 5.08 -2.04
N GLY A 182 4.92 5.58 -2.56
CA GLY A 182 3.86 4.77 -3.16
C GLY A 182 3.98 4.52 -4.67
N PRO A 183 4.49 5.46 -5.48
CA PRO A 183 4.62 5.28 -6.92
C PRO A 183 5.67 4.22 -7.30
N ASP A 184 5.23 3.14 -7.94
CA ASP A 184 6.12 2.07 -8.45
C ASP A 184 7.10 2.56 -9.54
N ASP A 185 6.74 3.62 -10.27
CA ASP A 185 7.58 4.21 -11.30
C ASP A 185 8.79 4.98 -10.73
N LEU A 186 8.80 5.25 -9.42
CA LEU A 186 9.82 6.05 -8.74
C LEU A 186 10.64 5.26 -7.70
N ILE A 187 10.71 3.93 -7.78
CA ILE A 187 11.43 3.12 -6.77
C ILE A 187 12.89 3.58 -6.65
N ILE A 188 13.63 3.59 -7.76
CA ILE A 188 15.05 3.97 -7.74
C ILE A 188 15.26 5.42 -7.31
N PRO A 189 14.64 6.44 -7.94
CA PRO A 189 14.87 7.82 -7.54
C PRO A 189 14.45 8.08 -6.08
N ALA A 190 13.36 7.46 -5.59
CA ALA A 190 12.95 7.58 -4.21
C ALA A 190 14.01 7.04 -3.24
N LEU A 191 14.54 5.84 -3.48
CA LEU A 191 15.54 5.23 -2.61
C LEU A 191 16.91 5.95 -2.68
N ARG A 192 17.35 6.37 -3.88
CA ARG A 192 18.59 7.16 -4.05
C ARG A 192 18.47 8.54 -3.40
N SER A 193 17.26 9.07 -3.24
CA SER A 193 17.01 10.32 -2.50
C SER A 193 16.95 10.14 -0.98
N GLY A 194 17.22 8.95 -0.47
CA GLY A 194 17.30 8.69 0.96
C GLY A 194 16.01 8.23 1.63
N LEU A 195 14.91 8.04 0.88
CA LEU A 195 13.64 7.59 1.48
C LEU A 195 13.76 6.20 2.09
N ASP A 196 12.89 5.89 3.06
CA ASP A 196 13.04 4.72 3.94
C ASP A 196 12.51 3.42 3.35
N GLY A 197 11.64 3.48 2.33
CA GLY A 197 11.11 2.28 1.69
C GLY A 197 10.05 2.57 0.64
N ILE A 198 9.52 1.48 0.09
CA ILE A 198 8.53 1.51 -1.00
C ILE A 198 7.29 0.71 -0.59
N ILE A 199 6.11 1.28 -0.88
CA ILE A 199 4.82 0.60 -0.78
C ILE A 199 4.20 0.53 -2.18
N GLY A 200 4.68 -0.39 -3.01
CA GLY A 200 4.35 -0.46 -4.43
C GLY A 200 3.40 -1.61 -4.79
N SER A 201 2.39 -1.33 -5.62
CA SER A 201 1.37 -2.32 -6.02
C SER A 201 1.93 -3.47 -6.86
N SER A 202 3.01 -3.23 -7.62
CA SER A 202 3.72 -4.25 -8.41
C SER A 202 4.28 -5.39 -7.56
N SER A 203 4.50 -5.17 -6.26
CA SER A 203 4.94 -6.20 -5.32
C SER A 203 3.96 -7.37 -5.18
N ASN A 204 2.68 -7.19 -5.54
CA ASN A 204 1.68 -8.26 -5.52
C ASN A 204 1.93 -9.31 -6.61
N TYR A 205 2.48 -8.94 -7.74
CA TYR A 205 2.65 -9.84 -8.89
C TYR A 205 4.09 -9.94 -9.39
N LEU A 206 4.91 -8.92 -9.27
CA LEU A 206 6.35 -8.92 -9.58
C LEU A 206 7.21 -8.98 -8.31
N THR A 207 6.81 -9.73 -7.30
CA THR A 207 7.41 -9.73 -5.95
C THR A 207 8.93 -9.90 -6.00
N ASP A 208 9.42 -10.88 -6.77
CA ASP A 208 10.87 -11.17 -6.86
C ASP A 208 11.66 -10.01 -7.50
N ILE A 209 11.08 -9.37 -8.53
CA ILE A 209 11.67 -8.20 -9.19
C ILE A 209 11.64 -7.00 -8.25
N PHE A 210 10.51 -6.78 -7.55
CA PHE A 210 10.35 -5.71 -6.58
C PHE A 210 11.35 -5.82 -5.42
N VAL A 211 11.57 -7.01 -4.90
CA VAL A 211 12.56 -7.24 -3.85
C VAL A 211 13.98 -7.03 -4.37
N ARG A 212 14.29 -7.52 -5.58
CA ARG A 212 15.62 -7.37 -6.19
C ARG A 212 15.96 -5.92 -6.48
N ILE A 213 15.04 -5.11 -7.00
CA ILE A 213 15.32 -3.71 -7.30
C ILE A 213 15.60 -2.93 -6.01
N ILE A 214 14.84 -3.15 -4.94
CA ILE A 214 15.03 -2.44 -3.67
C ILE A 214 16.34 -2.86 -3.00
N ARG A 215 16.75 -4.13 -3.08
CA ARG A 215 18.03 -4.60 -2.54
C ARG A 215 19.23 -4.06 -3.30
N ASN A 216 19.06 -3.72 -4.58
CA ASN A 216 20.17 -3.35 -5.48
C ASN A 216 19.98 -1.95 -6.10
N TYR A 217 19.18 -1.07 -5.51
CA TYR A 217 18.78 0.23 -6.09
C TYR A 217 19.97 1.15 -6.44
N GLU A 218 21.13 0.95 -5.81
CA GLU A 218 22.34 1.71 -6.08
C GLU A 218 23.08 1.20 -7.35
N LYS A 219 22.86 -0.06 -7.73
CA LYS A 219 23.52 -0.70 -8.87
C LYS A 219 22.84 -0.32 -10.19
N ILE A 220 23.61 -0.32 -11.27
CA ILE A 220 23.11 0.03 -12.61
C ILE A 220 22.08 -1.00 -13.13
N GLU A 221 22.23 -2.28 -12.75
CA GLU A 221 21.29 -3.34 -13.14
C GLU A 221 19.87 -3.11 -12.62
N ALA A 222 19.71 -2.36 -11.53
CA ALA A 222 18.40 -2.01 -11.00
C ALA A 222 17.56 -1.19 -12.00
N GLU A 223 18.18 -0.42 -12.88
CA GLU A 223 17.48 0.39 -13.88
C GLU A 223 16.70 -0.47 -14.89
N ASN A 224 17.23 -1.65 -15.26
CA ASN A 224 16.49 -2.59 -16.10
C ASN A 224 15.30 -3.19 -15.35
N LEU A 225 15.45 -3.48 -14.05
CA LEU A 225 14.33 -3.93 -13.22
C LEU A 225 13.24 -2.85 -13.07
N GLN A 226 13.65 -1.58 -12.95
CA GLN A 226 12.70 -0.46 -12.94
C GLN A 226 11.91 -0.39 -14.26
N LYS A 227 12.56 -0.55 -15.40
CA LYS A 227 11.89 -0.58 -16.72
C LYS A 227 10.86 -1.71 -16.79
N ILE A 228 11.18 -2.91 -16.28
CA ILE A 228 10.23 -4.02 -16.22
C ILE A 228 9.00 -3.64 -15.38
N ILE A 229 9.22 -3.14 -14.16
CA ILE A 229 8.12 -2.74 -13.27
C ILE A 229 7.26 -1.67 -13.94
N SER A 230 7.85 -0.60 -14.46
CA SER A 230 7.12 0.49 -15.09
C SER A 230 6.33 0.04 -16.33
N SER A 231 6.93 -0.81 -17.17
CA SER A 231 6.25 -1.36 -18.36
C SER A 231 5.10 -2.28 -17.99
N CYS A 232 5.29 -3.20 -17.05
CA CYS A 232 4.20 -4.07 -16.58
C CYS A 232 3.09 -3.27 -15.90
N LEU A 233 3.43 -2.26 -15.10
CA LEU A 233 2.45 -1.38 -14.46
C LEU A 233 1.64 -0.59 -15.49
N ALA A 234 2.25 -0.12 -16.56
CA ALA A 234 1.57 0.55 -17.66
C ALA A 234 0.54 -0.36 -18.33
N GLU A 235 0.89 -1.63 -18.58
CA GLU A 235 -0.05 -2.62 -19.13
C GLU A 235 -1.20 -2.89 -18.15
N VAL A 236 -0.92 -3.14 -16.88
CA VAL A 236 -1.94 -3.35 -15.84
C VAL A 236 -2.91 -2.16 -15.75
N LYS A 237 -2.41 -0.92 -15.88
CA LYS A 237 -3.23 0.30 -15.85
C LYS A 237 -4.18 0.42 -17.05
N LYS A 238 -3.83 -0.08 -18.24
CA LYS A 238 -4.70 -0.04 -19.43
C LYS A 238 -6.04 -0.76 -19.20
N TYR A 239 -6.02 -1.86 -18.44
CA TYR A 239 -7.17 -2.70 -18.19
C TYR A 239 -7.86 -2.42 -16.84
N GLY A 240 -7.55 -1.26 -16.22
CA GLY A 240 -8.09 -0.95 -14.90
C GLY A 240 -7.30 -1.66 -13.79
N GLN A 241 -6.28 -1.00 -13.28
CA GLN A 241 -5.28 -1.54 -12.34
C GLN A 241 -5.86 -2.41 -11.22
N TRP A 242 -6.98 -2.00 -10.64
CA TRP A 242 -7.55 -2.70 -9.47
C TRP A 242 -8.04 -4.10 -9.83
N SER A 243 -8.60 -4.27 -11.02
CA SER A 243 -9.08 -5.56 -11.54
C SER A 243 -7.94 -6.36 -12.16
N ALA A 244 -7.10 -5.71 -12.96
CA ALA A 244 -5.99 -6.35 -13.65
C ALA A 244 -4.94 -6.97 -12.71
N ASN A 245 -4.80 -6.46 -11.48
CA ASN A 245 -3.93 -7.05 -10.46
C ASN A 245 -4.23 -8.53 -10.19
N TYR A 246 -5.52 -8.93 -10.16
CA TYR A 246 -5.90 -10.33 -9.92
C TYR A 246 -5.42 -11.25 -11.04
N THR A 247 -5.54 -10.81 -12.29
CA THR A 247 -5.02 -11.53 -13.46
C THR A 247 -3.48 -11.59 -13.43
N ALA A 248 -2.81 -10.49 -13.10
CA ALA A 248 -1.35 -10.46 -13.01
C ALA A 248 -0.81 -11.40 -11.90
N ILE A 249 -1.46 -11.44 -10.73
CA ILE A 249 -1.09 -12.36 -9.64
C ILE A 249 -1.25 -13.81 -10.10
N ARG A 250 -2.37 -14.14 -10.74
CA ARG A 250 -2.63 -15.48 -11.28
C ARG A 250 -1.56 -15.90 -12.29
N HIS A 251 -1.15 -14.97 -13.16
CA HIS A 251 -0.09 -15.22 -14.14
C HIS A 251 1.28 -15.49 -13.50
N PHE A 252 1.73 -14.63 -12.56
CA PHE A 252 3.09 -14.72 -12.04
C PHE A 252 3.26 -15.70 -10.87
N HIS A 253 2.22 -15.93 -10.08
CA HIS A 253 2.29 -16.84 -8.93
C HIS A 253 1.58 -18.18 -9.16
N GLY A 254 0.80 -18.31 -10.24
CA GLY A 254 -0.03 -19.50 -10.45
C GLY A 254 -1.14 -19.65 -9.37
N LEU A 255 -1.42 -18.57 -8.63
CA LEU A 255 -2.37 -18.57 -7.53
C LEU A 255 -3.67 -17.89 -7.95
N ASP A 256 -4.78 -18.61 -7.89
CA ASP A 256 -6.09 -18.01 -8.05
C ASP A 256 -6.50 -17.27 -6.78
N VAL A 257 -6.44 -15.96 -6.85
CA VAL A 257 -6.87 -15.04 -5.76
C VAL A 257 -8.30 -14.52 -5.94
N GLY A 258 -9.07 -15.18 -6.79
CA GLY A 258 -10.45 -14.80 -7.11
C GLY A 258 -10.53 -13.61 -8.06
N GLN A 259 -11.54 -12.79 -7.86
CA GLN A 259 -11.87 -11.63 -8.70
C GLN A 259 -12.15 -10.40 -7.84
N PRO A 260 -12.04 -9.18 -8.40
CA PRO A 260 -12.40 -7.97 -7.67
C PRO A 260 -13.90 -7.99 -7.31
N ARG A 261 -14.23 -7.27 -6.22
CA ARG A 261 -15.62 -7.07 -5.78
C ARG A 261 -16.27 -5.92 -6.54
N PRO A 262 -17.56 -6.00 -6.93
CA PRO A 262 -18.29 -4.84 -7.44
C PRO A 262 -18.20 -3.61 -6.52
N PRO A 263 -18.15 -2.38 -7.08
CA PRO A 263 -18.42 -2.05 -8.49
C PRO A 263 -17.26 -2.29 -9.46
N LEU A 264 -16.14 -2.84 -9.00
CA LEU A 264 -15.03 -3.22 -9.86
C LEU A 264 -15.33 -4.60 -10.47
N LEU A 265 -15.17 -4.71 -11.77
CA LEU A 265 -15.46 -5.94 -12.51
C LEU A 265 -14.18 -6.67 -12.88
N PRO A 266 -14.20 -8.02 -13.00
CA PRO A 266 -13.09 -8.75 -13.58
C PRO A 266 -12.85 -8.33 -15.03
N LEU A 267 -11.67 -8.64 -15.56
CA LEU A 267 -11.39 -8.45 -16.98
C LEU A 267 -12.21 -9.45 -17.81
N GLU A 268 -12.60 -9.02 -19.02
CA GLU A 268 -13.14 -9.94 -20.01
C GLU A 268 -12.07 -10.96 -20.45
N PRO A 269 -12.45 -12.17 -20.87
CA PRO A 269 -11.49 -13.22 -21.21
C PRO A 269 -10.46 -12.83 -22.29
N GLU A 270 -10.83 -11.96 -23.21
CA GLU A 270 -9.92 -11.43 -24.23
C GLU A 270 -8.90 -10.47 -23.63
N GLN A 271 -9.34 -9.54 -22.79
CA GLN A 271 -8.48 -8.61 -22.07
C GLN A 271 -7.50 -9.35 -21.15
N GLU A 272 -7.94 -10.44 -20.48
CA GLU A 272 -7.04 -11.27 -19.68
C GLU A 272 -5.93 -11.89 -20.53
N ARG A 273 -6.26 -12.45 -21.70
CA ARG A 273 -5.26 -13.03 -22.62
C ARG A 273 -4.28 -12.01 -23.14
N GLU A 274 -4.77 -10.84 -23.53
CA GLU A 274 -3.92 -9.73 -24.00
C GLU A 274 -2.96 -9.26 -22.91
N LEU A 275 -3.47 -9.01 -21.71
CA LEU A 275 -2.67 -8.60 -20.56
C LEU A 275 -1.58 -9.64 -20.23
N VAL A 276 -1.95 -10.91 -20.13
CA VAL A 276 -1.00 -12.01 -19.83
C VAL A 276 0.09 -12.09 -20.89
N THR A 277 -0.28 -11.98 -22.18
CA THR A 277 0.69 -11.98 -23.28
C THR A 277 1.66 -10.80 -23.19
N SER A 278 1.15 -9.60 -22.93
CA SER A 278 1.97 -8.41 -22.79
C SER A 278 2.94 -8.51 -21.59
N LEU A 279 2.44 -8.95 -20.43
CA LEU A 279 3.26 -9.14 -19.22
C LEU A 279 4.37 -10.18 -19.45
N HIS A 280 4.04 -11.30 -20.11
CA HIS A 280 5.00 -12.33 -20.46
C HIS A 280 6.11 -11.78 -21.38
N ASN A 281 5.75 -11.09 -22.45
CA ASN A 281 6.70 -10.51 -23.40
C ASN A 281 7.64 -9.49 -22.74
N ILE A 282 7.11 -8.60 -21.90
CA ILE A 282 7.92 -7.60 -21.18
C ILE A 282 8.96 -8.30 -20.29
N THR A 283 8.51 -9.29 -19.52
CA THR A 283 9.39 -9.95 -18.53
C THR A 283 10.40 -10.92 -19.16
N THR A 284 10.16 -11.40 -20.38
CA THR A 284 11.12 -12.26 -21.12
C THR A 284 12.09 -11.46 -21.98
N ALA A 285 11.63 -10.39 -22.64
CA ALA A 285 12.49 -9.56 -23.50
C ALA A 285 13.65 -8.87 -22.75
N LEU A 286 13.51 -8.61 -21.45
CA LEU A 286 14.52 -7.93 -20.64
C LEU A 286 15.35 -8.90 -19.77
N LYS A 287 15.17 -10.22 -19.94
CA LYS A 287 16.06 -11.26 -19.38
C LYS A 287 17.25 -11.58 -20.29
N ASN A 288 17.18 -11.16 -21.55
CA ASN A 288 18.24 -11.26 -22.56
C ASN A 288 18.97 -9.91 -22.70
#